data_541c8dfe2d7e1578a08eab2cd2c681ec
#
_entry.id   541c8dfe2d7e1578a08eab2cd2c681ec
#
_cell.length_a   1.000
_cell.length_b   1.000
_cell.length_c   1.000
_cell.angle_alpha   90.00
_cell.angle_beta   90.00
_cell.angle_gamma   90.00
#
_symmetry.space_group_name_H-M   'P 1'
#
loop_
_entity.id
_entity.type
_entity.pdbx_description
1 polymer ?
#
loop_
_entity_poly.entity_id
_entity_poly.type
_entity_poly.pdbx_seq_one_letter_code
_entity_poly.pdbx_strand_id
1 'polypeptide(L)'
;MSYRPQEFWEQRLEAQFDLRGTGETGLSLAYNRACYRLRSEVLATCLQRAGLLPGGRRVLDVGCGTGFWTDWYVSRGAHYTGVDIAQVSVDRLAERYPEQRFVRADVSEGVPGGPYDLVNVFDVLYHITDDKLWEAAVRYLAGAVAPGGLLLVTDVFSDRGSLAEHNVMRPLGRYLEVITAAGLVREQLMPTHVLLNQHLGPWRFLNRWPSLLLATDRALLSLGLGRGPAANKLLACRRPS
;
A
#
# COMPACT_ATOMS: atom_id res chain seq x y z
N MET A 1 -16.26 -5.26 20.90
CA MET A 1 -15.60 -6.51 20.41
C MET A 1 -14.17 -6.14 20.09
N SER A 2 -13.18 -6.96 20.42
CA SER A 2 -11.79 -6.68 20.04
C SER A 2 -11.65 -6.82 18.52
N TYR A 3 -10.92 -5.92 17.89
CA TYR A 3 -10.60 -5.95 16.46
C TYR A 3 -9.88 -7.26 16.09
N ARG A 4 -10.44 -7.98 15.14
CA ARG A 4 -9.87 -9.19 14.55
C ARG A 4 -9.61 -8.95 13.07
N PRO A 5 -8.36 -8.67 12.66
CA PRO A 5 -8.05 -8.24 11.28
C PRO A 5 -8.60 -9.17 10.21
N GLN A 6 -8.40 -10.49 10.39
CA GLN A 6 -8.84 -11.48 9.42
C GLN A 6 -10.36 -11.48 9.22
N GLU A 7 -11.15 -11.57 10.31
CA GLU A 7 -12.61 -11.58 10.24
C GLU A 7 -13.15 -10.27 9.65
N PHE A 8 -12.56 -9.15 10.02
CA PHE A 8 -12.93 -7.83 9.53
C PHE A 8 -12.74 -7.72 8.01
N TRP A 9 -11.54 -8.09 7.50
CA TRP A 9 -11.23 -7.97 6.07
C TRP A 9 -11.97 -9.00 5.23
N GLU A 10 -12.15 -10.25 5.74
CA GLU A 10 -12.98 -11.26 5.08
C GLU A 10 -14.38 -10.74 4.82
N GLN A 11 -15.11 -10.34 5.88
CA GLN A 11 -16.47 -9.82 5.77
C GLN A 11 -16.58 -8.59 4.88
N ARG A 12 -15.62 -7.67 4.97
CA ARG A 12 -15.61 -6.44 4.19
C ARG A 12 -15.43 -6.73 2.69
N LEU A 13 -14.53 -7.63 2.32
CA LEU A 13 -14.26 -7.98 0.93
C LEU A 13 -15.30 -8.94 0.35
N GLU A 14 -15.90 -9.81 1.16
CA GLU A 14 -17.09 -10.57 0.74
C GLU A 14 -18.26 -9.65 0.37
N ALA A 15 -18.53 -8.65 1.21
CA ALA A 15 -19.61 -7.68 0.98
C ALA A 15 -19.33 -6.75 -0.21
N GLN A 16 -18.06 -6.39 -0.45
CA GLN A 16 -17.71 -5.41 -1.47
C GLN A 16 -16.35 -5.71 -2.11
N PHE A 17 -16.34 -6.46 -3.20
CA PHE A 17 -15.11 -6.80 -3.93
C PHE A 17 -14.83 -5.84 -5.10
N ASP A 18 -14.68 -4.56 -4.78
CA ASP A 18 -14.19 -3.51 -5.68
C ASP A 18 -13.32 -2.50 -4.91
N LEU A 19 -12.84 -1.45 -5.58
CA LEU A 19 -11.96 -0.45 -4.96
C LEU A 19 -12.56 0.28 -3.76
N ARG A 20 -13.87 0.19 -3.51
CA ARG A 20 -14.50 0.71 -2.29
C ARG A 20 -14.25 -0.23 -1.10
N GLY A 21 -14.15 -1.54 -1.35
CA GLY A 21 -13.83 -2.52 -0.31
C GLY A 21 -12.44 -2.33 0.28
N THR A 22 -11.43 -1.98 -0.52
CA THR A 22 -10.06 -1.70 -0.08
C THR A 22 -9.76 -0.21 0.12
N GLY A 23 -10.65 0.67 -0.35
CA GLY A 23 -10.53 2.13 -0.25
C GLY A 23 -11.63 2.73 0.64
N GLU A 24 -12.20 3.84 0.16
CA GLU A 24 -13.20 4.62 0.88
C GLU A 24 -14.62 4.11 0.59
N THR A 25 -15.18 3.33 1.50
CA THR A 25 -16.53 2.73 1.34
C THR A 25 -17.65 3.77 1.21
N GLY A 26 -17.49 4.91 1.88
CA GLY A 26 -18.46 6.02 1.86
C GLY A 26 -18.42 6.89 0.60
N LEU A 27 -17.47 6.63 -0.33
CA LEU A 27 -17.30 7.42 -1.53
C LEU A 27 -17.54 6.59 -2.80
N SER A 28 -17.79 7.28 -3.91
CA SER A 28 -18.11 6.62 -5.18
C SER A 28 -16.95 5.77 -5.71
N LEU A 29 -17.27 4.78 -6.54
CA LEU A 29 -16.26 3.97 -7.23
C LEU A 29 -15.36 4.86 -8.13
N ALA A 30 -15.93 5.90 -8.73
CA ALA A 30 -15.17 6.86 -9.54
C ALA A 30 -14.14 7.64 -8.70
N TYR A 31 -14.49 8.01 -7.46
CA TYR A 31 -13.55 8.62 -6.53
C TYR A 31 -12.39 7.67 -6.18
N ASN A 32 -12.71 6.45 -5.80
CA ASN A 32 -11.70 5.44 -5.47
C ASN A 32 -10.78 5.16 -6.68
N ARG A 33 -11.33 5.04 -7.89
CA ARG A 33 -10.53 4.89 -9.12
C ARG A 33 -9.57 6.07 -9.33
N ALA A 34 -10.01 7.30 -9.06
CA ALA A 34 -9.14 8.48 -9.17
C ALA A 34 -7.98 8.44 -8.16
N CYS A 35 -8.26 8.06 -6.90
CA CYS A 35 -7.23 7.88 -5.87
C CYS A 35 -6.18 6.83 -6.27
N TYR A 36 -6.63 5.63 -6.65
CA TYR A 36 -5.74 4.54 -7.06
C TYR A 36 -4.94 4.89 -8.32
N ARG A 37 -5.57 5.58 -9.29
CA ARG A 37 -4.88 6.07 -10.48
C ARG A 37 -3.74 7.03 -10.13
N LEU A 38 -4.00 8.03 -9.28
CA LEU A 38 -2.96 8.97 -8.85
C LEU A 38 -1.81 8.26 -8.12
N ARG A 39 -2.14 7.36 -7.21
CA ARG A 39 -1.14 6.55 -6.48
C ARG A 39 -0.30 5.70 -7.44
N SER A 40 -0.90 5.13 -8.49
CA SER A 40 -0.17 4.35 -9.49
C SER A 40 0.79 5.21 -10.33
N GLU A 41 0.46 6.46 -10.57
CA GLU A 41 1.34 7.44 -11.23
C GLU A 41 2.53 7.83 -10.34
N VAL A 42 2.27 7.99 -9.03
CA VAL A 42 3.34 8.24 -8.04
C VAL A 42 4.27 7.02 -7.93
N LEU A 43 3.72 5.80 -7.86
CA LEU A 43 4.50 4.57 -7.85
C LEU A 43 5.36 4.43 -9.11
N ALA A 44 4.78 4.66 -10.29
CA ALA A 44 5.52 4.62 -11.56
C ALA A 44 6.70 5.60 -11.56
N THR A 45 6.47 6.83 -11.08
CA THR A 45 7.53 7.85 -10.94
C THR A 45 8.61 7.42 -9.96
N CYS A 46 8.22 6.83 -8.82
CA CYS A 46 9.15 6.31 -7.80
C CYS A 46 10.06 5.22 -8.40
N LEU A 47 9.48 4.23 -9.06
CA LEU A 47 10.21 3.11 -9.67
C LEU A 47 11.11 3.57 -10.83
N GLN A 48 10.64 4.52 -11.64
CA GLN A 48 11.45 5.11 -12.71
C GLN A 48 12.70 5.83 -12.14
N ARG A 49 12.54 6.63 -11.10
CA ARG A 49 13.66 7.31 -10.42
C ARG A 49 14.63 6.32 -9.79
N ALA A 50 14.13 5.23 -9.25
CA ALA A 50 14.93 4.17 -8.65
C ALA A 50 15.62 3.27 -9.69
N GLY A 51 15.31 3.39 -10.99
CA GLY A 51 15.81 2.53 -12.05
C GLY A 51 15.34 1.07 -11.93
N LEU A 52 14.17 0.84 -11.29
CA LEU A 52 13.69 -0.51 -10.98
C LEU A 52 12.24 -0.68 -11.46
N LEU A 53 12.06 -0.83 -12.78
CA LEU A 53 10.75 -1.07 -13.40
C LEU A 53 10.27 -2.51 -13.19
N PRO A 54 8.94 -2.78 -13.15
CA PRO A 54 8.39 -4.09 -12.78
C PRO A 54 8.65 -5.23 -13.78
N GLY A 55 8.86 -4.92 -15.06
CA GLY A 55 9.00 -5.95 -16.12
C GLY A 55 10.09 -6.97 -15.82
N GLY A 56 9.74 -8.27 -15.80
CA GLY A 56 10.62 -9.39 -15.47
C GLY A 56 11.07 -9.46 -14.01
N ARG A 57 10.56 -8.57 -13.12
CA ARG A 57 10.93 -8.53 -11.71
C ARG A 57 10.01 -9.40 -10.86
N ARG A 58 10.55 -9.95 -9.79
CA ARG A 58 9.80 -10.66 -8.76
C ARG A 58 9.19 -9.66 -7.79
N VAL A 59 7.86 -9.63 -7.74
CA VAL A 59 7.09 -8.69 -6.91
C VAL A 59 6.33 -9.46 -5.84
N LEU A 60 6.47 -9.03 -4.59
CA LEU A 60 5.58 -9.40 -3.48
C LEU A 60 4.65 -8.22 -3.21
N ASP A 61 3.35 -8.46 -3.23
CA ASP A 61 2.32 -7.46 -2.88
C ASP A 61 1.53 -7.94 -1.67
N VAL A 62 1.72 -7.29 -0.54
CA VAL A 62 1.07 -7.62 0.73
C VAL A 62 -0.15 -6.74 0.94
N GLY A 63 -1.31 -7.38 1.17
CA GLY A 63 -2.62 -6.77 1.13
C GLY A 63 -3.10 -6.56 -0.30
N CYS A 64 -3.03 -7.63 -1.14
CA CYS A 64 -3.41 -7.55 -2.56
C CYS A 64 -4.90 -7.23 -2.79
N GLY A 65 -5.75 -7.44 -1.77
CA GLY A 65 -7.13 -6.96 -1.68
C GLY A 65 -7.99 -7.31 -2.89
N THR A 66 -8.49 -6.32 -3.61
CA THR A 66 -9.34 -6.52 -4.79
C THR A 66 -8.57 -6.57 -6.12
N GLY A 67 -7.22 -6.59 -6.06
CA GLY A 67 -6.37 -6.86 -7.21
C GLY A 67 -6.01 -5.65 -8.07
N PHE A 68 -6.15 -4.41 -7.57
CA PHE A 68 -5.72 -3.23 -8.32
C PHE A 68 -4.21 -3.24 -8.61
N TRP A 69 -3.41 -3.51 -7.58
CA TRP A 69 -1.95 -3.59 -7.73
C TRP A 69 -1.53 -4.86 -8.47
N THR A 70 -2.26 -5.97 -8.30
CA THR A 70 -2.08 -7.17 -9.11
C THR A 70 -2.15 -6.84 -10.61
N ASP A 71 -3.26 -6.20 -11.04
CA ASP A 71 -3.47 -5.79 -12.43
C ASP A 71 -2.37 -4.84 -12.92
N TRP A 72 -1.98 -3.89 -12.06
CA TRP A 72 -0.95 -2.91 -12.37
C TRP A 72 0.43 -3.53 -12.60
N TYR A 73 0.85 -4.50 -11.76
CA TYR A 73 2.14 -5.17 -11.86
C TYR A 73 2.15 -6.22 -12.97
N VAL A 74 1.12 -7.05 -13.06
CA VAL A 74 1.01 -8.13 -14.05
C VAL A 74 0.95 -7.57 -15.48
N SER A 75 0.18 -6.49 -15.69
CA SER A 75 0.12 -5.82 -17.01
C SER A 75 1.46 -5.21 -17.46
N ARG A 76 2.43 -5.10 -16.54
CA ARG A 76 3.80 -4.63 -16.81
C ARG A 76 4.83 -5.75 -16.87
N GLY A 77 4.38 -7.01 -16.91
CA GLY A 77 5.24 -8.19 -17.05
C GLY A 77 5.99 -8.60 -15.79
N ALA A 78 5.49 -8.25 -14.59
CA ALA A 78 6.07 -8.72 -13.33
C ALA A 78 5.75 -10.19 -13.06
N HIS A 79 6.68 -10.90 -12.41
CA HIS A 79 6.42 -12.18 -11.74
C HIS A 79 5.83 -11.90 -10.35
N TYR A 80 4.51 -12.03 -10.24
CA TYR A 80 3.77 -11.52 -9.10
C TYR A 80 3.43 -12.59 -8.07
N THR A 81 3.56 -12.22 -6.79
CA THR A 81 3.04 -12.97 -5.65
C THR A 81 2.18 -12.03 -4.81
N GLY A 82 0.89 -12.32 -4.71
CA GLY A 82 -0.05 -11.60 -3.85
C GLY A 82 -0.22 -12.30 -2.50
N VAL A 83 -0.26 -11.53 -1.44
CA VAL A 83 -0.56 -12.01 -0.07
C VAL A 83 -1.73 -11.20 0.48
N ASP A 84 -2.69 -11.87 1.09
CA ASP A 84 -3.76 -11.23 1.84
C ASP A 84 -4.15 -12.07 3.06
N ILE A 85 -4.67 -11.43 4.09
CA ILE A 85 -5.19 -12.09 5.26
C ILE A 85 -6.61 -12.65 5.02
N ALA A 86 -7.33 -12.07 4.06
CA ALA A 86 -8.68 -12.48 3.65
C ALA A 86 -8.61 -13.60 2.59
N GLN A 87 -9.28 -14.73 2.87
CA GLN A 87 -9.33 -15.87 1.95
C GLN A 87 -10.07 -15.52 0.64
N VAL A 88 -11.16 -14.74 0.74
CA VAL A 88 -11.93 -14.30 -0.43
C VAL A 88 -11.08 -13.53 -1.45
N SER A 89 -10.09 -12.76 -0.98
CA SER A 89 -9.14 -12.04 -1.83
C SER A 89 -8.27 -13.02 -2.62
N VAL A 90 -7.67 -13.97 -1.91
CA VAL A 90 -6.80 -15.01 -2.48
C VAL A 90 -7.52 -15.83 -3.53
N ASP A 91 -8.72 -16.35 -3.22
CA ASP A 91 -9.48 -17.22 -4.10
C ASP A 91 -9.89 -16.52 -5.39
N ARG A 92 -10.48 -15.31 -5.29
CA ARG A 92 -10.92 -14.54 -6.46
C ARG A 92 -9.77 -14.07 -7.34
N LEU A 93 -8.62 -13.74 -6.74
CA LEU A 93 -7.47 -13.32 -7.52
C LEU A 93 -6.72 -14.51 -8.14
N ALA A 94 -6.66 -15.65 -7.47
CA ALA A 94 -6.12 -16.88 -8.06
C ALA A 94 -6.94 -17.37 -9.27
N GLU A 95 -8.27 -17.26 -9.19
CA GLU A 95 -9.15 -17.55 -10.32
C GLU A 95 -8.92 -16.57 -11.50
N ARG A 96 -8.79 -15.26 -11.18
CA ARG A 96 -8.62 -14.21 -12.20
C ARG A 96 -7.23 -14.20 -12.85
N TYR A 97 -6.20 -14.60 -12.10
CA TYR A 97 -4.80 -14.59 -12.55
C TYR A 97 -4.13 -15.96 -12.29
N PRO A 98 -4.52 -17.03 -12.99
CA PRO A 98 -4.07 -18.41 -12.72
C PRO A 98 -2.55 -18.61 -12.90
N GLU A 99 -1.88 -17.74 -13.63
CA GLU A 99 -0.42 -17.73 -13.84
C GLU A 99 0.36 -17.08 -12.68
N GLN A 100 -0.35 -16.44 -11.74
CA GLN A 100 0.27 -15.73 -10.62
C GLN A 100 0.05 -16.50 -9.32
N ARG A 101 0.89 -16.25 -8.34
CA ARG A 101 0.80 -16.90 -7.03
C ARG A 101 0.03 -16.03 -6.05
N PHE A 102 -0.96 -16.61 -5.37
CA PHE A 102 -1.68 -15.97 -4.26
C PHE A 102 -1.59 -16.84 -3.01
N VAL A 103 -1.36 -16.22 -1.86
CA VAL A 103 -1.16 -16.92 -0.58
C VAL A 103 -1.93 -16.19 0.51
N ARG A 104 -2.78 -16.94 1.23
CA ARG A 104 -3.36 -16.41 2.46
C ARG A 104 -2.32 -16.46 3.57
N ALA A 105 -1.96 -15.32 4.13
CA ALA A 105 -1.03 -15.25 5.25
C ALA A 105 -1.20 -13.94 6.05
N ASP A 106 -0.92 -14.00 7.34
CA ASP A 106 -0.69 -12.84 8.18
C ASP A 106 0.79 -12.45 8.06
N VAL A 107 1.06 -11.25 7.57
CA VAL A 107 2.42 -10.77 7.37
C VAL A 107 3.21 -10.62 8.68
N SER A 108 2.53 -10.54 9.82
CA SER A 108 3.17 -10.52 11.14
C SER A 108 3.78 -11.88 11.56
N GLU A 109 3.39 -12.96 10.87
CA GLU A 109 3.91 -14.31 11.06
C GLU A 109 5.00 -14.67 10.03
N GLY A 110 5.14 -13.86 8.97
CA GLY A 110 6.12 -14.06 7.91
C GLY A 110 5.61 -13.73 6.52
N VAL A 111 6.48 -13.89 5.53
CA VAL A 111 6.15 -13.70 4.11
C VAL A 111 6.52 -14.94 3.30
N PRO A 112 5.72 -15.33 2.28
CA PRO A 112 5.99 -16.53 1.51
C PRO A 112 7.11 -16.33 0.50
N GLY A 113 8.13 -17.18 0.53
CA GLY A 113 9.19 -17.22 -0.47
C GLY A 113 10.18 -16.05 -0.35
N GLY A 114 10.72 -15.62 -1.48
CA GLY A 114 11.74 -14.56 -1.58
C GLY A 114 13.07 -15.09 -2.11
N PRO A 115 14.08 -14.22 -2.26
CA PRO A 115 13.95 -12.76 -2.18
C PRO A 115 13.17 -12.17 -3.37
N TYR A 116 12.65 -10.93 -3.18
CA TYR A 116 11.88 -10.19 -4.19
C TYR A 116 12.59 -8.90 -4.59
N ASP A 117 12.52 -8.52 -5.86
CA ASP A 117 13.05 -7.25 -6.35
C ASP A 117 12.22 -6.05 -5.82
N LEU A 118 10.91 -6.24 -5.72
CA LEU A 118 9.97 -5.26 -5.19
C LEU A 118 9.10 -5.92 -4.12
N VAL A 119 9.06 -5.34 -2.93
CA VAL A 119 8.14 -5.70 -1.85
C VAL A 119 7.21 -4.52 -1.63
N ASN A 120 5.93 -4.71 -1.97
CA ASN A 120 4.88 -3.71 -1.94
C ASN A 120 3.96 -3.97 -0.75
N VAL A 121 3.71 -2.95 0.08
CA VAL A 121 2.78 -3.02 1.21
C VAL A 121 2.07 -1.67 1.34
N PHE A 122 0.89 -1.57 0.73
CA PHE A 122 0.18 -0.32 0.60
C PHE A 122 -1.08 -0.28 1.45
N ASP A 123 -1.12 0.66 2.39
CA ASP A 123 -2.24 0.89 3.31
C ASP A 123 -2.62 -0.34 4.17
N VAL A 124 -1.63 -1.14 4.58
CA VAL A 124 -1.80 -2.37 5.36
C VAL A 124 -1.26 -2.23 6.78
N LEU A 125 -0.05 -1.71 6.93
CA LEU A 125 0.69 -1.80 8.19
C LEU A 125 0.01 -1.08 9.37
N TYR A 126 -0.72 0.00 9.13
CA TYR A 126 -1.46 0.67 10.19
C TYR A 126 -2.69 -0.12 10.71
N HIS A 127 -3.08 -1.19 10.01
CA HIS A 127 -4.10 -2.13 10.48
C HIS A 127 -3.56 -3.20 11.43
N ILE A 128 -2.24 -3.33 11.56
CA ILE A 128 -1.61 -4.17 12.58
C ILE A 128 -1.51 -3.32 13.86
N THR A 129 -2.47 -3.48 14.77
CA THR A 129 -2.64 -2.59 15.94
C THR A 129 -1.68 -2.92 17.07
N ASP A 130 -1.17 -4.14 17.18
CA ASP A 130 -0.14 -4.54 18.14
C ASP A 130 1.24 -4.13 17.65
N ASP A 131 2.02 -3.44 18.49
CA ASP A 131 3.34 -2.92 18.11
C ASP A 131 4.38 -4.00 17.86
N LYS A 132 4.32 -5.14 18.56
CA LYS A 132 5.27 -6.24 18.37
C LYS A 132 4.99 -6.97 17.06
N LEU A 133 3.71 -7.21 16.75
CA LEU A 133 3.30 -7.82 15.48
C LEU A 133 3.62 -6.90 14.30
N TRP A 134 3.37 -5.60 14.45
CA TRP A 134 3.74 -4.60 13.45
C TRP A 134 5.26 -4.59 13.17
N GLU A 135 6.07 -4.59 14.22
CA GLU A 135 7.54 -4.61 14.10
C GLU A 135 8.02 -5.90 13.44
N ALA A 136 7.43 -7.05 13.79
CA ALA A 136 7.72 -8.34 13.16
C ALA A 136 7.37 -8.30 11.66
N ALA A 137 6.19 -7.78 11.31
CA ALA A 137 5.76 -7.60 9.92
C ALA A 137 6.76 -6.75 9.12
N VAL A 138 7.17 -5.58 9.64
CA VAL A 138 8.14 -4.71 8.96
C VAL A 138 9.49 -5.40 8.78
N ARG A 139 9.96 -6.19 9.78
CA ARG A 139 11.21 -6.96 9.65
C ARG A 139 11.10 -8.05 8.59
N TYR A 140 9.99 -8.80 8.53
CA TYR A 140 9.78 -9.85 7.53
C TYR A 140 9.74 -9.24 6.12
N LEU A 141 9.02 -8.14 5.94
CA LEU A 141 8.95 -7.41 4.67
C LEU A 141 10.33 -6.92 4.24
N ALA A 142 11.06 -6.27 5.15
CA ALA A 142 12.42 -5.82 4.87
C ALA A 142 13.33 -7.01 4.52
N GLY A 143 13.27 -8.11 5.27
CA GLY A 143 14.06 -9.33 5.05
C GLY A 143 13.81 -9.98 3.69
N ALA A 144 12.60 -9.81 3.13
CA ALA A 144 12.21 -10.38 1.85
C ALA A 144 12.76 -9.62 0.62
N VAL A 145 13.30 -8.41 0.81
CA VAL A 145 13.85 -7.59 -0.29
C VAL A 145 15.19 -8.15 -0.75
N ALA A 146 15.34 -8.38 -2.05
CA ALA A 146 16.59 -8.79 -2.69
C ALA A 146 17.68 -7.70 -2.61
N PRO A 147 18.99 -8.04 -2.68
CA PRO A 147 20.04 -7.05 -2.93
C PRO A 147 19.71 -6.17 -4.14
N GLY A 148 19.84 -4.86 -4.00
CA GLY A 148 19.42 -3.88 -5.02
C GLY A 148 17.91 -3.62 -5.12
N GLY A 149 17.06 -4.41 -4.44
CA GLY A 149 15.61 -4.32 -4.46
C GLY A 149 15.04 -3.21 -3.58
N LEU A 150 13.72 -3.02 -3.63
CA LEU A 150 12.99 -1.96 -2.91
C LEU A 150 11.89 -2.54 -2.02
N LEU A 151 11.80 -2.02 -0.80
CA LEU A 151 10.59 -2.02 0.03
C LEU A 151 9.80 -0.74 -0.23
N LEU A 152 8.53 -0.90 -0.59
CA LEU A 152 7.59 0.17 -0.93
C LEU A 152 6.43 0.16 0.06
N VAL A 153 6.30 1.22 0.86
CA VAL A 153 5.28 1.33 1.92
C VAL A 153 4.45 2.58 1.69
N THR A 154 3.12 2.47 1.65
CA THR A 154 2.26 3.65 1.82
C THR A 154 1.63 3.68 3.19
N ASP A 155 1.68 4.83 3.83
CA ASP A 155 1.07 5.09 5.12
C ASP A 155 0.89 6.60 5.36
N VAL A 156 0.07 6.94 6.36
CA VAL A 156 0.05 8.25 7.00
C VAL A 156 1.04 8.21 8.17
N PHE A 157 2.30 8.55 7.90
CA PHE A 157 3.36 8.54 8.93
C PHE A 157 3.12 9.65 9.96
N SER A 158 2.35 9.35 11.00
CA SER A 158 1.90 10.30 12.00
C SER A 158 2.07 9.75 13.42
N ASP A 159 2.31 10.64 14.36
CA ASP A 159 2.38 10.38 15.80
C ASP A 159 1.00 10.49 16.51
N ARG A 160 -0.07 10.70 15.75
CA ARG A 160 -1.43 10.87 16.30
C ARG A 160 -2.01 9.59 16.91
N GLY A 161 -1.34 8.45 16.77
CA GLY A 161 -1.80 7.16 17.30
C GLY A 161 -3.04 6.62 16.59
N SER A 162 -3.96 6.02 17.34
CA SER A 162 -5.17 5.41 16.79
C SER A 162 -6.22 6.45 16.40
N LEU A 163 -6.78 6.32 15.20
CA LEU A 163 -7.93 7.10 14.73
C LEU A 163 -9.23 6.26 14.75
N ALA A 164 -9.12 4.93 14.81
CA ALA A 164 -10.22 3.98 14.93
C ALA A 164 -9.68 2.67 15.55
N GLU A 165 -10.57 1.80 16.04
CA GLU A 165 -10.19 0.52 16.67
C GLU A 165 -9.32 -0.38 15.78
N HIS A 166 -9.47 -0.24 14.46
CA HIS A 166 -8.79 -1.07 13.46
C HIS A 166 -7.55 -0.40 12.84
N ASN A 167 -7.07 0.73 13.39
CA ASN A 167 -5.84 1.34 12.89
C ASN A 167 -5.02 2.07 13.96
N VAL A 168 -3.71 1.96 13.83
CA VAL A 168 -2.72 2.67 14.65
C VAL A 168 -1.69 3.30 13.73
N MET A 169 -1.68 4.64 13.67
CA MET A 169 -0.68 5.39 12.92
C MET A 169 0.63 5.43 13.70
N ARG A 170 1.75 5.31 12.98
CA ARG A 170 3.08 5.38 13.56
C ARG A 170 3.94 6.39 12.84
N PRO A 171 4.81 7.15 13.55
CA PRO A 171 5.66 8.16 12.93
C PRO A 171 6.70 7.53 11.99
N LEU A 172 7.12 8.27 10.98
CA LEU A 172 8.12 7.85 10.00
C LEU A 172 9.41 7.35 10.67
N GLY A 173 9.83 7.99 11.78
CA GLY A 173 11.02 7.59 12.53
C GLY A 173 10.95 6.15 13.00
N ARG A 174 9.79 5.68 13.47
CA ARG A 174 9.58 4.30 13.93
C ARG A 174 9.69 3.28 12.78
N TYR A 175 9.17 3.62 11.60
CA TYR A 175 9.36 2.81 10.38
C TYR A 175 10.84 2.71 10.01
N LEU A 176 11.53 3.85 9.95
CA LEU A 176 12.93 3.91 9.55
C LEU A 176 13.84 3.19 10.55
N GLU A 177 13.57 3.26 11.84
CA GLU A 177 14.30 2.52 12.86
C GLU A 177 14.32 1.01 12.56
N VAL A 178 13.17 0.40 12.34
CA VAL A 178 13.05 -1.05 12.07
C VAL A 178 13.63 -1.40 10.68
N ILE A 179 13.33 -0.60 9.67
CA ILE A 179 13.76 -0.83 8.28
C ILE A 179 15.29 -0.71 8.15
N THR A 180 15.90 0.29 8.79
CA THR A 180 17.37 0.46 8.75
C THR A 180 18.10 -0.58 9.59
N ALA A 181 17.53 -1.01 10.72
CA ALA A 181 18.05 -2.12 11.48
C ALA A 181 18.04 -3.44 10.69
N ALA A 182 17.12 -3.59 9.73
CA ALA A 182 17.06 -4.70 8.78
C ALA A 182 17.99 -4.52 7.55
N GLY A 183 18.81 -3.47 7.51
CA GLY A 183 19.82 -3.24 6.48
C GLY A 183 19.31 -2.53 5.22
N LEU A 184 18.13 -1.89 5.22
CA LEU A 184 17.65 -1.08 4.11
C LEU A 184 17.92 0.42 4.36
N VAL A 185 18.08 1.19 3.29
CA VAL A 185 18.32 2.63 3.33
C VAL A 185 17.15 3.36 2.67
N ARG A 186 16.65 4.43 3.31
CA ARG A 186 15.62 5.28 2.70
C ARG A 186 16.15 5.93 1.43
N GLU A 187 15.44 5.75 0.33
CA GLU A 187 15.77 6.34 -0.97
C GLU A 187 14.83 7.48 -1.34
N GLN A 188 13.50 7.26 -1.18
CA GLN A 188 12.50 8.26 -1.54
C GLN A 188 11.39 8.34 -0.49
N LEU A 189 10.78 9.53 -0.37
CA LEU A 189 9.54 9.76 0.36
C LEU A 189 8.70 10.73 -0.46
N MET A 190 7.58 10.25 -1.01
CA MET A 190 6.75 10.99 -1.95
C MET A 190 5.30 11.08 -1.45
N PRO A 191 4.65 12.25 -1.48
CA PRO A 191 3.22 12.33 -1.20
C PRO A 191 2.42 11.60 -2.28
N THR A 192 1.35 10.91 -1.88
CA THR A 192 0.50 10.15 -2.81
C THR A 192 -0.67 10.98 -3.34
N HIS A 193 -1.12 11.99 -2.61
CA HIS A 193 -2.21 12.91 -2.97
C HIS A 193 -2.21 14.15 -2.06
N VAL A 194 -3.02 15.14 -2.41
CA VAL A 194 -3.24 16.38 -1.65
C VAL A 194 -4.73 16.55 -1.35
N LEU A 195 -5.57 16.64 -2.41
CA LEU A 195 -7.01 16.88 -2.33
C LEU A 195 -7.85 15.60 -2.45
N LEU A 196 -7.36 14.56 -3.09
CA LEU A 196 -7.96 13.22 -3.08
C LEU A 196 -7.84 12.60 -1.68
N ASN A 197 -8.25 13.39 -0.70
CA ASN A 197 -8.30 13.07 0.71
C ASN A 197 -9.75 13.28 1.17
N GLN A 198 -10.44 12.20 1.58
CA GLN A 198 -11.84 12.24 2.02
C GLN A 198 -12.12 13.34 3.06
N HIS A 199 -11.11 13.74 3.84
CA HIS A 199 -11.20 14.69 4.94
C HIS A 199 -11.02 16.16 4.49
N LEU A 200 -11.72 16.58 3.44
CA LEU A 200 -11.69 17.96 2.96
C LEU A 200 -12.48 18.96 3.86
N GLY A 201 -12.97 18.52 5.02
CA GLY A 201 -13.76 19.36 5.91
C GLY A 201 -14.99 19.94 5.22
N PRO A 202 -15.20 21.27 5.25
CA PRO A 202 -16.35 21.91 4.59
C PRO A 202 -16.34 21.73 3.06
N TRP A 203 -15.20 21.42 2.46
CA TRP A 203 -15.03 21.21 1.01
C TRP A 203 -15.27 19.78 0.56
N ARG A 204 -15.76 18.89 1.45
CA ARG A 204 -16.05 17.47 1.13
C ARG A 204 -17.00 17.27 -0.06
N PHE A 205 -17.81 18.27 -0.40
CA PHE A 205 -18.68 18.22 -1.56
C PHE A 205 -17.90 18.09 -2.89
N LEU A 206 -16.63 18.52 -2.92
CA LEU A 206 -15.74 18.37 -4.09
C LEU A 206 -15.46 16.89 -4.42
N ASN A 207 -15.64 15.96 -3.49
CA ASN A 207 -15.51 14.51 -3.74
C ASN A 207 -16.50 14.00 -4.80
N ARG A 208 -17.51 14.80 -5.17
CA ARG A 208 -18.42 14.51 -6.30
C ARG A 208 -17.78 14.69 -7.66
N TRP A 209 -16.64 15.38 -7.77
CA TRP A 209 -15.91 15.64 -8.99
C TRP A 209 -14.49 15.05 -8.96
N PRO A 210 -14.36 13.69 -8.89
CA PRO A 210 -13.06 13.05 -8.71
C PRO A 210 -12.07 13.31 -9.86
N SER A 211 -12.56 13.53 -11.07
CA SER A 211 -11.70 13.89 -12.22
C SER A 211 -11.06 15.27 -12.06
N LEU A 212 -11.80 16.24 -11.51
CA LEU A 212 -11.26 17.56 -11.18
C LEU A 212 -10.23 17.46 -10.08
N LEU A 213 -10.54 16.74 -8.99
CA LEU A 213 -9.60 16.52 -7.90
C LEU A 213 -8.32 15.83 -8.40
N LEU A 214 -8.45 14.83 -9.27
CA LEU A 214 -7.30 14.14 -9.87
C LEU A 214 -6.41 15.09 -10.68
N ALA A 215 -7.02 15.91 -11.53
CA ALA A 215 -6.28 16.89 -12.34
C ALA A 215 -5.56 17.92 -11.47
N THR A 216 -6.25 18.42 -10.44
CA THR A 216 -5.68 19.38 -9.49
C THR A 216 -4.56 18.76 -8.67
N ASP A 217 -4.73 17.54 -8.18
CA ASP A 217 -3.70 16.83 -7.41
C ASP A 217 -2.43 16.58 -8.22
N ARG A 218 -2.55 16.22 -9.51
CA ARG A 218 -1.39 16.11 -10.40
C ARG A 218 -0.60 17.41 -10.49
N ALA A 219 -1.30 18.54 -10.64
CA ALA A 219 -0.66 19.86 -10.67
C ALA A 219 0.00 20.19 -9.32
N LEU A 220 -0.69 19.96 -8.20
CA LEU A 220 -0.16 20.23 -6.88
C LEU A 220 1.07 19.35 -6.57
N LEU A 221 1.03 18.06 -6.89
CA LEU A 221 2.16 17.16 -6.71
C LEU A 221 3.36 17.54 -7.60
N SER A 222 3.14 17.99 -8.84
CA SER A 222 4.21 18.45 -9.72
C SER A 222 4.91 19.72 -9.20
N LEU A 223 4.18 20.53 -8.41
CA LEU A 223 4.72 21.70 -7.69
C LEU A 223 5.38 21.34 -6.35
N GLY A 224 5.47 20.05 -6.02
CA GLY A 224 6.09 19.55 -4.78
C GLY A 224 5.24 19.73 -3.52
N LEU A 225 3.94 19.98 -3.66
CA LEU A 225 2.99 20.08 -2.55
C LEU A 225 2.58 18.68 -2.01
N GLY A 226 1.88 18.64 -0.88
CA GLY A 226 1.44 17.38 -0.25
C GLY A 226 2.43 16.79 0.76
N ARG A 227 3.45 17.52 1.15
CA ARG A 227 4.48 17.07 2.12
C ARG A 227 4.07 17.21 3.59
N GLY A 228 2.86 17.67 3.87
CA GLY A 228 2.36 17.86 5.23
C GLY A 228 2.36 16.57 6.06
N PRO A 229 2.34 16.68 7.42
CA PRO A 229 2.44 15.51 8.31
C PRO A 229 1.25 14.56 8.21
N ALA A 230 0.07 15.07 7.87
CA ALA A 230 -1.16 14.26 7.76
C ALA A 230 -1.43 13.68 6.36
N ALA A 231 -0.51 13.87 5.40
CA ALA A 231 -0.66 13.32 4.06
C ALA A 231 -0.17 11.87 4.00
N ASN A 232 -0.92 11.01 3.31
CA ASN A 232 -0.42 9.68 2.96
C ASN A 232 0.78 9.80 2.03
N LYS A 233 1.82 9.00 2.26
CA LYS A 233 3.09 9.05 1.52
C LYS A 233 3.54 7.65 1.12
N LEU A 234 4.21 7.58 -0.01
CA LEU A 234 4.98 6.42 -0.45
C LEU A 234 6.42 6.58 0.05
N LEU A 235 6.83 5.66 0.92
CA LEU A 235 8.21 5.47 1.37
C LEU A 235 8.83 4.35 0.51
N ALA A 236 9.98 4.62 -0.10
CA ALA A 236 10.80 3.63 -0.78
C ALA A 236 12.15 3.48 -0.05
N CYS A 237 12.47 2.24 0.33
CA CYS A 237 13.73 1.89 0.99
C CYS A 237 14.44 0.81 0.17
N ARG A 238 15.72 1.03 -0.16
CA ARG A 238 16.55 0.12 -0.94
C ARG A 238 17.37 -0.79 -0.04
N ARG A 239 17.46 -2.07 -0.40
CA ARG A 239 18.53 -2.94 0.11
C ARG A 239 19.79 -2.67 -0.72
N PRO A 240 20.93 -2.31 -0.12
CA PRO A 240 22.21 -2.23 -0.83
C PRO A 240 22.53 -3.54 -1.57
N SER A 241 23.28 -3.43 -2.68
CA SER A 241 23.73 -4.56 -3.50
C SER A 241 24.82 -5.36 -2.81
#